data_7737060d69ef4c35a2d55bfe409be943
#
_entry.id   7737060d69ef4c35a2d55bfe409be943
#
_cell.length_a   1.000
_cell.length_b   1.000
_cell.length_c   1.000
_cell.angle_alpha   90.00
_cell.angle_beta   90.00
_cell.angle_gamma   90.00
#
_symmetry.space_group_name_H-M   'P 1'
#
loop_
_entity.id
_entity.type
_entity.pdbx_description
1 polymer ?
#
loop_
_entity_poly.entity_id
_entity_poly.type
_entity_poly.pdbx_seq_one_letter_code
_entity_poly.pdbx_strand_id
1 'polypeptide(L)'
;MFSHLKDWIIGPALPTSSAGHKQLNKIRALAAFSPDALSSIAYANQEIYLGLIIAGSAGLAYAWTIGLAIIGLLVVVALSYYQTIHGYPTGGGSYIVARSNLGTLPGLVAAAALLVDYILNAAVSLTAGVAAVASAFPGLWPYRVMLSLFLLAVITVINLRACDWRQQPPWFRGKM
;
A
#
# COMPACT_ATOMS: atom_id res chain seq x y z
N MET A 1 -12.65 -11.79 -29.21
CA MET A 1 -13.52 -11.46 -28.06
C MET A 1 -12.72 -11.12 -26.81
N PHE A 2 -11.70 -11.90 -26.42
CA PHE A 2 -10.86 -11.62 -25.24
C PHE A 2 -9.97 -10.35 -25.37
N SER A 3 -9.50 -10.01 -26.57
CA SER A 3 -8.72 -8.80 -26.81
C SER A 3 -9.52 -7.51 -26.55
N HIS A 4 -10.77 -7.47 -27.02
CA HIS A 4 -11.64 -6.31 -26.79
C HIS A 4 -12.01 -6.12 -25.32
N LEU A 5 -12.22 -7.22 -24.57
CA LEU A 5 -12.48 -7.15 -23.13
C LEU A 5 -11.26 -6.66 -22.36
N LYS A 6 -10.05 -7.14 -22.76
CA LYS A 6 -8.78 -6.66 -22.20
C LYS A 6 -8.59 -5.18 -22.46
N ASP A 7 -8.77 -4.72 -23.69
CA ASP A 7 -8.59 -3.31 -24.07
C ASP A 7 -9.65 -2.41 -23.41
N TRP A 8 -10.84 -2.96 -23.12
CA TRP A 8 -11.89 -2.24 -22.40
C TRP A 8 -11.62 -2.15 -20.89
N ILE A 9 -11.02 -3.19 -20.27
CA ILE A 9 -10.73 -3.24 -18.83
C ILE A 9 -9.38 -2.59 -18.49
N ILE A 10 -8.33 -2.89 -19.27
CA ILE A 10 -6.94 -2.52 -18.95
C ILE A 10 -6.47 -1.32 -19.78
N GLY A 11 -7.06 -1.09 -20.96
CA GLY A 11 -6.62 -0.09 -21.93
C GLY A 11 -5.42 -0.56 -22.79
N PRO A 12 -5.06 0.20 -23.83
CA PRO A 12 -3.92 -0.11 -24.70
C PRO A 12 -2.60 0.11 -23.97
N ALA A 13 -1.60 -0.76 -24.24
CA ALA A 13 -0.27 -0.67 -23.64
C ALA A 13 0.40 0.71 -23.93
N LEU A 14 0.91 1.35 -22.89
CA LEU A 14 1.64 2.62 -23.01
C LEU A 14 3.03 2.37 -23.62
N PRO A 15 3.51 3.23 -24.55
CA PRO A 15 4.87 3.13 -25.06
C PRO A 15 5.88 3.45 -23.94
N THR A 16 6.95 2.65 -23.87
CA THR A 16 8.00 2.76 -22.84
C THR A 16 8.66 4.16 -22.78
N SER A 17 8.64 4.88 -23.88
CA SER A 17 9.13 6.28 -23.97
C SER A 17 8.33 7.28 -23.13
N SER A 18 7.10 6.94 -22.74
CA SER A 18 6.25 7.80 -21.92
C SER A 18 6.55 7.70 -20.42
N ALA A 19 7.31 6.70 -19.98
CA ALA A 19 7.57 6.42 -18.57
C ALA A 19 8.50 7.44 -17.90
N GLY A 20 9.39 8.10 -18.69
CA GLY A 20 10.43 8.99 -18.16
C GLY A 20 9.97 10.41 -17.78
N HIS A 21 8.76 10.84 -18.13
CA HIS A 21 8.36 12.24 -18.06
C HIS A 21 7.26 12.58 -17.04
N LYS A 22 6.84 11.65 -16.20
CA LYS A 22 5.72 11.88 -15.26
C LYS A 22 6.12 11.72 -13.80
N GLN A 23 6.97 12.61 -13.32
CA GLN A 23 7.19 12.76 -11.88
C GLN A 23 5.97 13.44 -11.25
N LEU A 24 5.45 12.84 -10.17
CA LEU A 24 4.39 13.44 -9.38
C LEU A 24 4.93 14.70 -8.68
N ASN A 25 4.16 15.79 -8.73
CA ASN A 25 4.45 16.94 -7.89
C ASN A 25 4.38 16.53 -6.41
N LYS A 26 5.20 17.17 -5.53
CA LYS A 26 5.32 16.86 -4.09
C LYS A 26 3.97 16.76 -3.39
N ILE A 27 3.02 17.66 -3.68
CA ILE A 27 1.67 17.65 -3.10
C ILE A 27 0.88 16.42 -3.56
N ARG A 28 0.95 16.07 -4.84
CA ARG A 28 0.27 14.89 -5.38
C ARG A 28 0.89 13.59 -4.88
N ALA A 29 2.22 13.56 -4.75
CA ALA A 29 2.93 12.43 -4.16
C ALA A 29 2.53 12.25 -2.70
N LEU A 30 2.49 13.32 -1.91
CA LEU A 30 2.04 13.27 -0.53
C LEU A 30 0.59 12.76 -0.43
N ALA A 31 -0.33 13.31 -1.24
CA ALA A 31 -1.72 12.89 -1.26
C ALA A 31 -1.91 11.43 -1.69
N ALA A 32 -1.04 10.90 -2.57
CA ALA A 32 -1.12 9.52 -3.04
C ALA A 32 -0.54 8.51 -2.05
N PHE A 33 0.54 8.87 -1.34
CA PHE A 33 1.27 7.92 -0.48
C PHE A 33 0.94 8.05 1.01
N SER A 34 0.44 9.22 1.48
CA SER A 34 0.10 9.39 2.89
C SER A 34 -1.07 8.52 3.38
N PRO A 35 -2.12 8.21 2.59
CA PRO A 35 -3.21 7.36 3.06
C PRO A 35 -2.76 5.96 3.46
N ASP A 36 -1.76 5.40 2.79
CA ASP A 36 -1.20 4.08 3.12
C ASP A 36 -0.56 4.09 4.52
N ALA A 37 0.30 5.05 4.80
CA ALA A 37 0.93 5.20 6.11
C ALA A 37 -0.10 5.48 7.23
N LEU A 38 -1.10 6.34 6.96
CA LEU A 38 -2.13 6.70 7.93
C LEU A 38 -3.06 5.51 8.24
N SER A 39 -3.48 4.77 7.22
CA SER A 39 -4.32 3.58 7.40
C SER A 39 -3.59 2.50 8.20
N SER A 40 -2.32 2.27 7.90
CA SER A 40 -1.48 1.30 8.61
C SER A 40 -1.35 1.63 10.10
N ILE A 41 -1.15 2.91 10.44
CA ILE A 41 -1.12 3.35 11.85
C ILE A 41 -2.48 3.10 12.53
N ALA A 42 -3.58 3.34 11.83
CA ALA A 42 -4.92 3.18 12.39
C ALA A 42 -5.26 1.72 12.67
N TYR A 43 -5.11 0.81 11.69
CA TYR A 43 -5.48 -0.59 11.90
C TYR A 43 -4.43 -1.39 12.68
N ALA A 44 -3.16 -1.05 12.63
CA ALA A 44 -2.13 -1.76 13.38
C ALA A 44 -2.38 -1.69 14.90
N ASN A 45 -2.76 -0.51 15.40
CA ASN A 45 -3.13 -0.37 16.82
C ASN A 45 -4.33 -1.25 17.17
N GLN A 46 -5.36 -1.30 16.33
CA GLN A 46 -6.53 -2.14 16.54
C GLN A 46 -6.15 -3.62 16.60
N GLU A 47 -5.36 -4.13 15.66
CA GLU A 47 -4.94 -5.53 15.62
C GLU A 47 -4.07 -5.91 16.81
N ILE A 48 -3.17 -5.02 17.24
CA ILE A 48 -2.34 -5.23 18.44
C ILE A 48 -3.25 -5.35 19.69
N TYR A 49 -4.19 -4.42 19.85
CA TYR A 49 -5.10 -4.47 21.00
C TYR A 49 -6.00 -5.70 21.01
N LEU A 50 -6.50 -6.12 19.84
CA LEU A 50 -7.29 -7.35 19.73
C LEU A 50 -6.44 -8.58 20.14
N GLY A 51 -5.20 -8.66 19.70
CA GLY A 51 -4.28 -9.72 20.09
C GLY A 51 -4.00 -9.72 21.61
N LEU A 52 -3.78 -8.54 22.19
CA LEU A 52 -3.54 -8.40 23.63
C LEU A 52 -4.78 -8.75 24.49
N ILE A 53 -5.98 -8.41 24.04
CA ILE A 53 -7.24 -8.76 24.72
C ILE A 53 -7.42 -10.27 24.75
N ILE A 54 -7.07 -11.00 23.68
CA ILE A 54 -7.12 -12.47 23.64
C ILE A 54 -6.19 -13.08 24.68
N ALA A 55 -5.03 -12.44 24.94
CA ALA A 55 -4.09 -12.88 25.98
C ALA A 55 -4.53 -12.50 27.40
N GLY A 56 -5.69 -11.84 27.56
CA GLY A 56 -6.26 -11.45 28.84
C GLY A 56 -5.63 -10.21 29.48
N SER A 57 -5.92 -9.98 30.76
CA SER A 57 -5.44 -8.80 31.51
C SER A 57 -3.91 -8.71 31.58
N ALA A 58 -3.22 -9.84 31.64
CA ALA A 58 -1.76 -9.89 31.58
C ALA A 58 -1.23 -9.41 30.25
N GLY A 59 -1.92 -9.69 29.13
CA GLY A 59 -1.56 -9.22 27.80
C GLY A 59 -1.60 -7.69 27.70
N LEU A 60 -2.64 -7.08 28.22
CA LEU A 60 -2.79 -5.61 28.20
C LEU A 60 -1.69 -4.87 28.98
N ALA A 61 -1.10 -5.50 30.02
CA ALA A 61 0.03 -4.93 30.72
C ALA A 61 1.27 -4.70 29.82
N TYR A 62 1.41 -5.48 28.75
CA TYR A 62 2.51 -5.33 27.79
C TYR A 62 2.24 -4.26 26.70
N ALA A 63 1.04 -3.68 26.63
CA ALA A 63 0.70 -2.70 25.58
C ALA A 63 1.69 -1.52 25.55
N TRP A 64 2.10 -1.02 26.72
CA TRP A 64 3.08 0.07 26.81
C TRP A 64 4.47 -0.33 26.30
N THR A 65 4.94 -1.52 26.67
CA THR A 65 6.25 -2.03 26.23
C THR A 65 6.28 -2.27 24.73
N ILE A 66 5.20 -2.84 24.18
CA ILE A 66 5.05 -3.05 22.72
C ILE A 66 5.00 -1.72 22.01
N GLY A 67 4.25 -0.74 22.53
CA GLY A 67 4.18 0.61 21.95
C GLY A 67 5.56 1.28 21.89
N LEU A 68 6.35 1.20 22.97
CA LEU A 68 7.71 1.75 22.99
C LEU A 68 8.65 1.03 21.99
N ALA A 69 8.54 -0.29 21.89
CA ALA A 69 9.32 -1.06 20.91
C ALA A 69 8.98 -0.66 19.47
N ILE A 70 7.71 -0.45 19.16
CA ILE A 70 7.25 0.03 17.84
C ILE A 70 7.78 1.43 17.56
N ILE A 71 7.71 2.35 18.53
CA ILE A 71 8.26 3.70 18.37
C ILE A 71 9.76 3.63 18.08
N GLY A 72 10.50 2.83 18.84
CA GLY A 72 11.93 2.63 18.62
C GLY A 72 12.23 2.11 17.21
N LEU A 73 11.47 1.10 16.76
CA LEU A 73 11.59 0.57 15.41
C LEU A 73 11.30 1.64 14.34
N LEU A 74 10.25 2.43 14.51
CA LEU A 74 9.90 3.50 13.57
C LEU A 74 11.00 4.56 13.47
N VAL A 75 11.62 4.92 14.58
CA VAL A 75 12.77 5.86 14.59
C VAL A 75 13.93 5.29 13.78
N VAL A 76 14.30 4.02 14.00
CA VAL A 76 15.37 3.35 13.25
C VAL A 76 15.06 3.32 11.75
N VAL A 77 13.83 2.95 11.40
CA VAL A 77 13.36 2.90 10.00
C VAL A 77 13.41 4.30 9.38
N ALA A 78 12.92 5.33 10.07
CA ALA A 78 12.95 6.71 9.58
C ALA A 78 14.38 7.21 9.32
N LEU A 79 15.32 6.93 10.21
CA LEU A 79 16.73 7.25 10.02
C LEU A 79 17.35 6.51 8.83
N SER A 80 17.01 5.23 8.67
CA SER A 80 17.44 4.42 7.53
C SER A 80 16.91 4.98 6.20
N TYR A 81 15.63 5.34 6.14
CA TYR A 81 15.04 5.99 4.95
C TYR A 81 15.67 7.34 4.65
N TYR A 82 15.95 8.14 5.67
CA TYR A 82 16.65 9.41 5.50
C TYR A 82 18.01 9.22 4.80
N GLN A 83 18.79 8.24 5.23
CA GLN A 83 20.08 7.91 4.59
C GLN A 83 19.88 7.41 3.15
N THR A 84 18.89 6.54 2.94
CA THR A 84 18.60 5.94 1.63
C THR A 84 18.20 7.01 0.60
N ILE A 85 17.37 7.98 0.97
CA ILE A 85 16.94 9.07 0.06
C ILE A 85 18.13 9.90 -0.41
N HIS A 86 19.11 10.14 0.46
CA HIS A 86 20.32 10.89 0.09
C HIS A 86 21.31 10.06 -0.74
N GLY A 87 21.40 8.77 -0.46
CA GLY A 87 22.27 7.86 -1.22
C GLY A 87 21.73 7.45 -2.59
N TYR A 88 20.41 7.43 -2.74
CA TYR A 88 19.74 6.97 -3.97
C TYR A 88 18.66 7.96 -4.44
N PRO A 89 19.06 9.16 -4.92
CA PRO A 89 18.12 10.23 -5.30
C PRO A 89 17.22 9.86 -6.50
N THR A 90 17.64 8.87 -7.30
CA THR A 90 16.85 8.36 -8.43
C THR A 90 15.71 7.43 -8.01
N GLY A 91 15.61 7.11 -6.72
CA GLY A 91 14.66 6.15 -6.17
C GLY A 91 15.11 4.71 -6.38
N GLY A 92 14.24 3.75 -6.04
CA GLY A 92 14.49 2.34 -6.31
C GLY A 92 14.20 1.39 -5.15
N GLY A 93 13.89 1.93 -3.98
CA GLY A 93 13.46 1.15 -2.82
C GLY A 93 14.49 0.10 -2.38
N SER A 94 14.06 -0.80 -1.50
CA SER A 94 14.91 -1.82 -0.88
C SER A 94 15.58 -2.76 -1.90
N TYR A 95 14.92 -3.03 -3.04
CA TYR A 95 15.49 -3.86 -4.10
C TYR A 95 16.79 -3.29 -4.67
N ILE A 96 16.78 -1.99 -5.07
CA ILE A 96 17.96 -1.36 -5.68
C ILE A 96 19.07 -1.22 -4.66
N VAL A 97 18.75 -0.81 -3.43
CA VAL A 97 19.72 -0.70 -2.34
C VAL A 97 20.38 -2.05 -2.06
N ALA A 98 19.59 -3.12 -1.91
CA ALA A 98 20.12 -4.46 -1.68
C ALA A 98 20.94 -4.97 -2.86
N ARG A 99 20.46 -4.77 -4.09
CA ARG A 99 21.16 -5.23 -5.29
C ARG A 99 22.50 -4.53 -5.49
N SER A 100 22.57 -3.21 -5.27
CA SER A 100 23.79 -2.42 -5.49
C SER A 100 24.85 -2.65 -4.41
N ASN A 101 24.45 -2.94 -3.17
CA ASN A 101 25.38 -3.10 -2.06
C ASN A 101 25.72 -4.58 -1.75
N LEU A 102 24.78 -5.49 -1.92
CA LEU A 102 24.90 -6.90 -1.51
C LEU A 102 24.86 -7.88 -2.68
N GLY A 103 24.52 -7.40 -3.88
CA GLY A 103 24.48 -8.22 -5.09
C GLY A 103 23.09 -8.69 -5.49
N THR A 104 23.00 -9.52 -6.55
CA THR A 104 21.75 -9.87 -7.22
C THR A 104 20.83 -10.74 -6.35
N LEU A 105 21.37 -11.75 -5.66
CA LEU A 105 20.54 -12.64 -4.82
C LEU A 105 19.86 -11.91 -3.66
N PRO A 106 20.56 -11.12 -2.82
CA PRO A 106 19.90 -10.32 -1.78
C PRO A 106 18.89 -9.31 -2.35
N GLY A 107 19.16 -8.75 -3.53
CA GLY A 107 18.19 -7.89 -4.23
C GLY A 107 16.90 -8.62 -4.56
N LEU A 108 16.97 -9.83 -5.11
CA LEU A 108 15.79 -10.65 -5.42
C LEU A 108 15.02 -11.05 -4.16
N VAL A 109 15.71 -11.38 -3.07
CA VAL A 109 15.04 -11.67 -1.79
C VAL A 109 14.31 -10.43 -1.27
N ALA A 110 14.93 -9.24 -1.34
CA ALA A 110 14.28 -7.99 -0.95
C ALA A 110 13.05 -7.69 -1.82
N ALA A 111 13.13 -7.93 -3.15
CA ALA A 111 11.99 -7.77 -4.04
C ALA A 111 10.83 -8.73 -3.72
N ALA A 112 11.15 -10.00 -3.45
CA ALA A 112 10.15 -11.00 -3.07
C ALA A 112 9.48 -10.65 -1.72
N ALA A 113 10.27 -10.21 -0.74
CA ALA A 113 9.76 -9.76 0.56
C ALA A 113 8.80 -8.57 0.41
N LEU A 114 9.17 -7.56 -0.40
CA LEU A 114 8.30 -6.42 -0.71
C LEU A 114 6.99 -6.82 -1.38
N LEU A 115 7.05 -7.80 -2.29
CA LEU A 115 5.86 -8.28 -3.00
C LEU A 115 4.89 -8.95 -2.02
N VAL A 116 5.41 -9.80 -1.12
CA VAL A 116 4.61 -10.42 -0.06
C VAL A 116 4.03 -9.37 0.89
N ASP A 117 4.85 -8.39 1.29
CA ASP A 117 4.42 -7.28 2.15
C ASP A 117 3.26 -6.50 1.53
N TYR A 118 3.35 -6.12 0.27
CA TYR A 118 2.27 -5.39 -0.42
C TYR A 118 0.98 -6.20 -0.52
N ILE A 119 1.06 -7.51 -0.77
CA ILE A 119 -0.13 -8.37 -0.81
C ILE A 119 -0.80 -8.45 0.57
N LEU A 120 -0.01 -8.67 1.61
CA LEU A 120 -0.50 -8.76 2.99
C LEU A 120 -1.08 -7.43 3.46
N ASN A 121 -0.37 -6.33 3.20
CA ASN A 121 -0.82 -4.98 3.57
C ASN A 121 -2.14 -4.62 2.90
N ALA A 122 -2.29 -4.90 1.60
CA ALA A 122 -3.55 -4.68 0.89
C ALA A 122 -4.70 -5.53 1.46
N ALA A 123 -4.44 -6.81 1.79
CA ALA A 123 -5.44 -7.69 2.36
C ALA A 123 -5.90 -7.22 3.75
N VAL A 124 -4.94 -6.87 4.63
CA VAL A 124 -5.24 -6.41 6.00
C VAL A 124 -5.97 -5.06 5.96
N SER A 125 -5.50 -4.10 5.16
CA SER A 125 -6.13 -2.78 5.04
C SER A 125 -7.57 -2.88 4.56
N LEU A 126 -7.82 -3.75 3.58
CA LEU A 126 -9.17 -3.95 3.03
C LEU A 126 -10.10 -4.60 4.06
N THR A 127 -9.64 -5.66 4.73
CA THR A 127 -10.44 -6.37 5.74
C THR A 127 -10.70 -5.52 6.96
N ALA A 128 -9.73 -4.74 7.42
CA ALA A 128 -9.89 -3.78 8.52
C ALA A 128 -10.90 -2.67 8.15
N GLY A 129 -10.84 -2.14 6.94
CA GLY A 129 -11.81 -1.16 6.45
C GLY A 129 -13.24 -1.71 6.40
N VAL A 130 -13.41 -2.94 5.90
CA VAL A 130 -14.72 -3.62 5.89
C VAL A 130 -15.22 -3.92 7.31
N ALA A 131 -14.33 -4.33 8.21
CA ALA A 131 -14.68 -4.56 9.61
C ALA A 131 -15.15 -3.27 10.29
N ALA A 132 -14.50 -2.14 10.03
CA ALA A 132 -14.92 -0.82 10.53
C ALA A 132 -16.32 -0.44 10.03
N VAL A 133 -16.63 -0.64 8.74
CA VAL A 133 -17.96 -0.43 8.19
C VAL A 133 -18.99 -1.38 8.80
N ALA A 134 -18.66 -2.66 8.92
CA ALA A 134 -19.55 -3.67 9.52
C ALA A 134 -19.82 -3.42 11.02
N SER A 135 -18.88 -2.80 11.74
CA SER A 135 -19.11 -2.40 13.13
C SER A 135 -20.10 -1.25 13.25
N ALA A 136 -20.14 -0.33 12.28
CA ALA A 136 -21.14 0.73 12.22
C ALA A 136 -22.52 0.21 11.76
N PHE A 137 -22.55 -0.84 10.94
CA PHE A 137 -23.77 -1.46 10.41
C PHE A 137 -23.77 -2.97 10.69
N PRO A 138 -24.21 -3.43 11.87
CA PRO A 138 -24.09 -4.84 12.31
C PRO A 138 -24.72 -5.85 11.35
N GLY A 139 -25.74 -5.45 10.57
CA GLY A 139 -26.36 -6.29 9.56
C GLY A 139 -25.43 -6.71 8.40
N LEU A 140 -24.32 -6.01 8.20
CA LEU A 140 -23.32 -6.36 7.19
C LEU A 140 -22.31 -7.40 7.64
N TRP A 141 -22.26 -7.72 8.93
CA TRP A 141 -21.27 -8.64 9.50
C TRP A 141 -21.23 -10.03 8.83
N PRO A 142 -22.39 -10.67 8.52
CA PRO A 142 -22.38 -11.96 7.82
C PRO A 142 -21.79 -11.87 6.39
N TYR A 143 -21.87 -10.71 5.76
CA TYR A 143 -21.45 -10.48 4.38
C TYR A 143 -20.05 -9.89 4.24
N ARG A 144 -19.30 -9.75 5.34
CA ARG A 144 -17.98 -9.08 5.35
C ARG A 144 -16.98 -9.63 4.33
N VAL A 145 -16.93 -10.96 4.13
CA VAL A 145 -16.03 -11.58 3.15
C VAL A 145 -16.44 -11.21 1.73
N MET A 146 -17.73 -11.31 1.43
CA MET A 146 -18.28 -10.97 0.13
C MET A 146 -18.07 -9.49 -0.22
N LEU A 147 -18.24 -8.62 0.78
CA LEU A 147 -18.01 -7.18 0.66
C LEU A 147 -16.52 -6.88 0.42
N SER A 148 -15.62 -7.56 1.12
CA SER A 148 -14.16 -7.42 0.91
C SER A 148 -13.76 -7.84 -0.50
N LEU A 149 -14.24 -8.97 -0.99
CA LEU A 149 -13.95 -9.44 -2.35
C LEU A 149 -14.53 -8.51 -3.42
N PHE A 150 -15.74 -8.01 -3.20
CA PHE A 150 -16.36 -7.03 -4.11
C PHE A 150 -15.55 -5.73 -4.16
N LEU A 151 -15.17 -5.17 -3.02
CA LEU A 151 -14.36 -3.94 -2.95
C LEU A 151 -12.97 -4.17 -3.56
N LEU A 152 -12.35 -5.32 -3.33
CA LEU A 152 -11.09 -5.68 -3.97
C LEU A 152 -11.21 -5.67 -5.49
N ALA A 153 -12.27 -6.29 -6.04
CA ALA A 153 -12.52 -6.30 -7.47
C ALA A 153 -12.73 -4.88 -8.03
N VAL A 154 -13.53 -4.05 -7.33
CA VAL A 154 -13.79 -2.65 -7.73
C VAL A 154 -12.49 -1.84 -7.72
N ILE A 155 -11.70 -1.91 -6.64
CA ILE A 155 -10.43 -1.19 -6.51
C ILE A 155 -9.45 -1.65 -7.60
N THR A 156 -9.37 -2.95 -7.85
CA THR A 156 -8.51 -3.51 -8.91
C THR A 156 -8.89 -2.97 -10.28
N VAL A 157 -10.19 -2.97 -10.62
CA VAL A 157 -10.67 -2.44 -11.91
C VAL A 157 -10.38 -0.93 -12.03
N ILE A 158 -10.61 -0.16 -10.96
CA ILE A 158 -10.32 1.27 -10.95
C ILE A 158 -8.83 1.52 -11.14
N ASN A 159 -7.96 0.79 -10.43
CA ASN A 159 -6.50 0.94 -10.55
C ASN A 159 -6.00 0.56 -11.95
N LEU A 160 -6.51 -0.53 -12.53
CA LEU A 160 -6.15 -0.92 -13.89
C LEU A 160 -6.56 0.15 -14.91
N ARG A 161 -7.71 0.79 -14.72
CA ARG A 161 -8.14 1.92 -15.57
C ARG A 161 -7.38 3.21 -15.31
N ALA A 162 -7.03 3.48 -14.05
CA ALA A 162 -6.26 4.67 -13.69
C ALA A 162 -4.83 4.64 -14.27
N CYS A 163 -4.28 3.47 -14.59
CA CYS A 163 -3.03 3.33 -15.32
C CYS A 163 -3.13 3.79 -16.79
N ASP A 164 -4.32 3.91 -17.35
CA ASP A 164 -4.52 4.43 -18.71
C ASP A 164 -4.71 5.95 -18.72
N TRP A 165 -3.60 6.66 -18.54
CA TRP A 165 -3.54 8.13 -18.59
C TRP A 165 -3.94 8.74 -19.95
N ARG A 166 -4.17 7.95 -20.96
CA ARG A 166 -4.59 8.38 -22.30
C ARG A 166 -6.07 8.75 -22.37
N GLN A 167 -6.89 8.24 -21.45
CA GLN A 167 -8.34 8.50 -21.42
C GLN A 167 -8.73 9.70 -20.55
N GLN A 168 -7.78 10.54 -20.14
CA GLN A 168 -8.14 11.76 -19.42
C GLN A 168 -8.99 12.67 -20.33
N PRO A 169 -10.18 13.05 -19.86
CA PRO A 169 -11.07 13.91 -20.63
C PRO A 169 -10.37 15.24 -20.97
N PRO A 170 -10.72 15.87 -22.10
CA PRO A 170 -10.04 17.07 -22.65
C PRO A 170 -9.91 18.23 -21.66
N TRP A 171 -10.86 18.35 -20.71
CA TRP A 171 -10.87 19.38 -19.67
C TRP A 171 -9.78 19.19 -18.59
N PHE A 172 -9.22 17.99 -18.50
CA PHE A 172 -8.10 17.71 -17.56
C PHE A 172 -6.73 17.98 -18.20
N ARG A 173 -6.64 18.00 -19.55
CA ARG A 173 -5.42 18.23 -20.32
C ARG A 173 -4.94 19.68 -20.37
N GLY A 174 -5.78 20.63 -20.04
CA GLY A 174 -5.52 22.07 -20.18
C GLY A 174 -5.05 22.81 -18.92
N LYS A 175 -4.77 22.10 -17.81
CA LYS A 175 -4.38 22.72 -16.52
C LYS A 175 -3.02 22.24 -15.99
N MET A 176 -2.11 21.85 -16.90
CA MET A 176 -0.71 21.59 -16.54
C MET A 176 0.21 22.54 -17.28
#